data_92971cbc4579ea97e9840257135df217
#
_entry.id   92971cbc4579ea97e9840257135df217
#
_cell.length_a   1.000
_cell.length_b   1.000
_cell.length_c   1.000
_cell.angle_alpha   90.00
_cell.angle_beta   90.00
_cell.angle_gamma   90.00
#
_symmetry.space_group_name_H-M   'P 1'
#
loop_
_entity.id
_entity.type
_entity.pdbx_description
1 polymer ?
#
loop_
_entity_poly.entity_id
_entity_poly.type
_entity_poly.pdbx_seq_one_letter_code
_entity_poly.pdbx_strand_id
1 'polypeptide(L)'
;TDYLGLCPKPNKRIEGGGATGGLCFQAGWEAVASGRMNCCIAFGFETMSHVQTWKGNEFIALASDVNFDYPVGGFYSGYYAMMVNRHMHEFGTTVEQLAMVSVKNHMNAYDNPYAQKRRKLTIADVRNSTMVAYPLTLLDICVMSDGAAVCILADEETAFKLTDRPVKITGVGTGTDMMRMADRPHGDVILAPNEKKSDYRNLKYPGVHSFRAGRTAGIMAYKMAGIKDPIREIDFVELHDAYTSSEIQTYEDLALCKYGEGGKFVEEGHPFMPQIDYGLKLRKKGTIPVNPSGGLIACGHPVGATGLMQAVFAFWQIQGTIKKHFGSGELQLKKADRGLIHSHAGTGTYVTVSILERGW
;
A
#
# COMPACT_ATOMS: atom_id res chain seq x y z
N THR A 1 13.93 -22.12 7.80
CA THR A 1 13.56 -23.37 7.12
C THR A 1 13.59 -24.57 8.08
N ASP A 2 14.61 -24.68 8.93
CA ASP A 2 14.78 -25.83 9.83
C ASP A 2 13.62 -25.99 10.81
N TYR A 3 13.26 -24.91 11.52
CA TYR A 3 12.13 -24.93 12.48
C TYR A 3 10.78 -25.22 11.84
N LEU A 4 10.63 -24.99 10.53
CA LEU A 4 9.40 -25.24 9.79
C LEU A 4 9.41 -26.60 9.08
N GLY A 5 10.50 -27.38 9.19
CA GLY A 5 10.63 -28.67 8.51
C GLY A 5 10.60 -28.57 6.98
N LEU A 6 11.01 -27.46 6.41
CA LEU A 6 10.96 -27.22 4.97
C LEU A 6 12.21 -27.71 4.22
N CYS A 7 13.23 -28.17 4.94
CA CYS A 7 14.39 -28.80 4.30
C CYS A 7 14.05 -30.22 3.83
N PRO A 8 14.62 -30.65 2.68
CA PRO A 8 15.62 -30.02 1.81
C PRO A 8 15.03 -29.21 0.66
N LYS A 9 13.82 -28.68 0.77
CA LYS A 9 13.18 -27.91 -0.29
C LYS A 9 13.96 -26.63 -0.60
N PRO A 10 14.01 -26.20 -1.88
CA PRO A 10 14.67 -24.95 -2.22
C PRO A 10 14.01 -23.76 -1.54
N ASN A 11 14.81 -22.82 -1.08
CA ASN A 11 14.32 -21.56 -0.51
C ASN A 11 15.15 -20.38 -1.03
N LYS A 12 14.56 -19.19 -0.95
CA LYS A 12 15.19 -17.94 -1.34
C LYS A 12 14.77 -16.84 -0.36
N ARG A 13 15.74 -16.13 0.20
CA ARG A 13 15.48 -14.92 0.99
C ARG A 13 15.30 -13.73 0.05
N ILE A 14 14.23 -12.97 0.29
CA ILE A 14 13.92 -11.72 -0.42
C ILE A 14 14.02 -10.58 0.59
N GLU A 15 14.63 -9.47 0.19
CA GLU A 15 14.76 -8.28 0.99
C GLU A 15 14.59 -7.03 0.13
N GLY A 16 13.82 -6.07 0.62
CA GLY A 16 13.53 -4.81 -0.07
C GLY A 16 12.86 -3.80 0.86
N GLY A 17 13.25 -3.79 2.15
CA GLY A 17 12.67 -2.90 3.16
C GLY A 17 11.16 -3.03 3.22
N GLY A 18 10.43 -1.90 3.19
CA GLY A 18 8.97 -1.88 3.20
C GLY A 18 8.29 -2.64 2.05
N ALA A 19 8.99 -2.85 0.93
CA ALA A 19 8.48 -3.60 -0.21
C ALA A 19 8.73 -5.12 -0.13
N THR A 20 9.44 -5.61 0.90
CA THR A 20 9.85 -7.02 1.02
C THR A 20 8.70 -8.00 0.79
N GLY A 21 7.55 -7.78 1.43
CA GLY A 21 6.39 -8.67 1.28
C GLY A 21 5.85 -8.72 -0.14
N GLY A 22 5.76 -7.57 -0.82
CA GLY A 22 5.34 -7.49 -2.23
C GLY A 22 6.34 -8.15 -3.18
N LEU A 23 7.64 -7.94 -2.95
CA LEU A 23 8.70 -8.60 -3.71
C LEU A 23 8.70 -10.11 -3.52
N CYS A 24 8.50 -10.58 -2.27
CA CYS A 24 8.39 -12.00 -1.97
C CYS A 24 7.19 -12.63 -2.68
N PHE A 25 6.05 -11.94 -2.71
CA PHE A 25 4.86 -12.36 -3.45
C PHE A 25 5.14 -12.49 -4.95
N GLN A 26 5.76 -11.48 -5.55
CA GLN A 26 6.11 -11.48 -6.98
C GLN A 26 7.17 -12.52 -7.32
N ALA A 27 8.19 -12.72 -6.48
CA ALA A 27 9.19 -13.77 -6.70
C ALA A 27 8.58 -15.19 -6.65
N GLY A 28 7.58 -15.39 -5.78
CA GLY A 28 6.79 -16.62 -5.76
C GLY A 28 5.97 -16.80 -7.03
N TRP A 29 5.32 -15.74 -7.51
CA TRP A 29 4.61 -15.73 -8.77
C TRP A 29 5.54 -16.05 -9.96
N GLU A 30 6.72 -15.42 -10.03
CA GLU A 30 7.72 -15.67 -11.07
C GLU A 30 8.18 -17.13 -11.09
N ALA A 31 8.40 -17.73 -9.92
CA ALA A 31 8.81 -19.13 -9.82
C ALA A 31 7.75 -20.09 -10.36
N VAL A 32 6.47 -19.78 -10.18
CA VAL A 32 5.35 -20.58 -10.70
C VAL A 32 5.11 -20.27 -12.17
N ALA A 33 5.02 -19.00 -12.56
CA ALA A 33 4.73 -18.57 -13.92
C ALA A 33 5.80 -18.98 -14.93
N SER A 34 7.06 -19.12 -14.49
CA SER A 34 8.15 -19.66 -15.33
C SER A 34 8.11 -21.18 -15.49
N GLY A 35 7.18 -21.90 -14.85
CA GLY A 35 7.12 -23.36 -14.85
C GLY A 35 8.21 -24.03 -14.01
N ARG A 36 9.01 -23.27 -13.26
CA ARG A 36 10.07 -23.82 -12.41
C ARG A 36 9.50 -24.55 -11.17
N MET A 37 8.37 -24.07 -10.67
CA MET A 37 7.65 -24.63 -9.53
C MET A 37 6.16 -24.71 -9.85
N ASN A 38 5.50 -25.80 -9.46
CA ASN A 38 4.04 -25.91 -9.55
C ASN A 38 3.36 -25.21 -8.38
N CYS A 39 4.06 -25.17 -7.22
CA CYS A 39 3.56 -24.55 -6.00
C CYS A 39 4.72 -24.03 -5.17
N CYS A 40 4.55 -22.89 -4.53
CA CYS A 40 5.49 -22.36 -3.56
C CYS A 40 4.79 -21.60 -2.43
N ILE A 41 5.49 -21.45 -1.32
CA ILE A 41 5.05 -20.66 -0.17
C ILE A 41 5.86 -19.36 -0.16
N ALA A 42 5.16 -18.23 -0.22
CA ALA A 42 5.70 -16.92 0.10
C ALA A 42 5.32 -16.59 1.55
N PHE A 43 6.31 -16.37 2.42
CA PHE A 43 6.05 -15.97 3.78
C PHE A 43 6.95 -14.82 4.21
N GLY A 44 6.40 -13.93 5.02
CA GLY A 44 7.11 -12.82 5.62
C GLY A 44 6.75 -12.71 7.08
N PHE A 45 7.70 -12.29 7.87
CA PHE A 45 7.51 -11.99 9.29
C PHE A 45 8.42 -10.86 9.72
N GLU A 46 8.03 -10.19 10.77
CA GLU A 46 8.79 -9.11 11.38
C GLU A 46 8.58 -9.09 12.88
N THR A 47 9.62 -8.75 13.63
CA THR A 47 9.58 -8.55 15.08
C THR A 47 10.26 -7.23 15.40
N MET A 48 9.47 -6.17 15.58
CA MET A 48 9.95 -4.80 15.80
C MET A 48 9.84 -4.36 17.26
N SER A 49 9.01 -5.05 18.07
CA SER A 49 8.72 -4.67 19.45
C SER A 49 9.87 -4.95 20.44
N HIS A 50 10.88 -5.72 20.02
CA HIS A 50 12.03 -6.06 20.88
C HIS A 50 13.02 -4.91 21.07
N VAL A 51 12.83 -3.80 20.36
CA VAL A 51 13.60 -2.56 20.53
C VAL A 51 12.66 -1.38 20.78
N GLN A 52 13.18 -0.32 21.38
CA GLN A 52 12.41 0.91 21.55
C GLN A 52 12.12 1.57 20.18
N THR A 53 11.00 2.26 20.06
CA THR A 53 10.54 2.86 18.79
C THR A 53 11.58 3.73 18.11
N TRP A 54 12.34 4.55 18.86
CA TRP A 54 13.38 5.38 18.29
C TRP A 54 14.51 4.54 17.65
N LYS A 55 14.88 3.41 18.28
CA LYS A 55 15.91 2.50 17.76
C LYS A 55 15.41 1.74 16.52
N GLY A 56 14.15 1.33 16.52
CA GLY A 56 13.50 0.75 15.34
C GLY A 56 13.47 1.72 14.17
N ASN A 57 13.15 2.99 14.42
CA ASN A 57 13.18 4.04 13.39
C ASN A 57 14.60 4.28 12.84
N GLU A 58 15.61 4.19 13.68
CA GLU A 58 17.02 4.27 13.25
C GLU A 58 17.39 3.11 12.31
N PHE A 59 16.99 1.87 12.65
CA PHE A 59 17.19 0.72 11.76
C PHE A 59 16.48 0.87 10.43
N ILE A 60 15.22 1.34 10.44
CA ILE A 60 14.46 1.59 9.22
C ILE A 60 15.13 2.69 8.38
N ALA A 61 15.69 3.72 9.00
CA ALA A 61 16.38 4.81 8.31
C ALA A 61 17.62 4.36 7.53
N LEU A 62 18.23 3.23 7.90
CA LEU A 62 19.31 2.62 7.13
C LEU A 62 18.89 2.12 5.75
N ALA A 63 17.59 2.01 5.47
CA ALA A 63 17.06 1.73 4.13
C ALA A 63 16.91 2.98 3.25
N SER A 64 17.42 4.15 3.69
CA SER A 64 17.57 5.39 2.92
C SER A 64 19.01 5.62 2.49
N ASP A 65 19.31 6.78 1.91
CA ASP A 65 20.69 7.15 1.60
C ASP A 65 21.53 7.34 2.89
N VAL A 66 22.48 6.44 3.08
CA VAL A 66 23.31 6.40 4.29
C VAL A 66 24.58 7.26 4.20
N ASN A 67 24.88 7.79 3.04
CA ASN A 67 26.08 8.59 2.83
C ASN A 67 25.82 10.10 2.97
N PHE A 68 24.64 10.58 2.54
CA PHE A 68 24.31 11.99 2.51
C PHE A 68 23.11 12.34 3.39
N ASP A 69 21.99 11.62 3.23
CA ASP A 69 20.73 11.98 3.90
C ASP A 69 20.72 11.53 5.37
N TYR A 70 21.12 10.29 5.67
CA TYR A 70 21.13 9.75 7.02
C TYR A 70 22.07 10.51 7.98
N PRO A 71 23.34 10.84 7.62
CA PRO A 71 24.26 11.55 8.51
C PRO A 71 23.80 12.95 8.94
N VAL A 72 22.95 13.59 8.16
CA VAL A 72 22.39 14.92 8.49
C VAL A 72 21.03 14.82 9.20
N GLY A 73 20.66 13.63 9.68
CA GLY A 73 19.44 13.40 10.45
C GLY A 73 18.24 13.00 9.59
N GLY A 74 18.47 12.48 8.40
CA GLY A 74 17.42 11.97 7.53
C GLY A 74 16.72 10.75 8.15
N PHE A 75 15.41 10.86 8.37
CA PHE A 75 14.55 9.76 8.83
C PHE A 75 13.16 9.88 8.19
N TYR A 76 12.41 8.78 8.18
CA TYR A 76 11.23 8.70 7.33
C TYR A 76 10.15 9.72 7.63
N SER A 77 9.82 10.01 8.90
CA SER A 77 8.84 11.05 9.20
C SER A 77 9.24 12.43 8.65
N GLY A 78 10.54 12.74 8.67
CA GLY A 78 11.07 13.96 8.06
C GLY A 78 10.94 13.97 6.53
N TYR A 79 11.29 12.85 5.89
CA TYR A 79 11.17 12.72 4.43
C TYR A 79 9.71 12.86 3.96
N TYR A 80 8.78 12.13 4.59
CA TYR A 80 7.36 12.23 4.23
C TYR A 80 6.78 13.61 4.55
N ALA A 81 7.25 14.26 5.61
CA ALA A 81 6.89 15.64 5.90
C ALA A 81 7.36 16.60 4.80
N MET A 82 8.59 16.47 4.30
CA MET A 82 9.08 17.29 3.17
C MET A 82 8.25 17.03 1.90
N MET A 83 7.96 15.75 1.60
CA MET A 83 7.16 15.38 0.44
C MET A 83 5.75 15.97 0.51
N VAL A 84 5.07 15.86 1.64
CA VAL A 84 3.71 16.40 1.78
C VAL A 84 3.68 17.93 1.83
N ASN A 85 4.67 18.58 2.44
CA ASN A 85 4.78 20.04 2.38
C ASN A 85 4.91 20.52 0.93
N ARG A 86 5.69 19.80 0.09
CA ARG A 86 5.77 20.11 -1.33
C ARG A 86 4.42 19.90 -2.02
N HIS A 87 3.72 18.82 -1.72
CA HIS A 87 2.40 18.53 -2.26
C HIS A 87 1.37 19.59 -1.85
N MET A 88 1.39 20.01 -0.58
CA MET A 88 0.54 21.10 -0.07
C MET A 88 0.85 22.42 -0.77
N HIS A 89 2.12 22.74 -0.98
CA HIS A 89 2.54 23.97 -1.68
C HIS A 89 2.11 23.99 -3.14
N GLU A 90 2.28 22.87 -3.85
CA GLU A 90 2.01 22.80 -5.30
C GLU A 90 0.51 22.69 -5.59
N PHE A 91 -0.25 21.94 -4.78
CA PHE A 91 -1.63 21.53 -5.07
C PHE A 91 -2.66 22.00 -4.05
N GLY A 92 -2.24 22.57 -2.93
CA GLY A 92 -3.15 23.04 -1.91
C GLY A 92 -3.78 21.95 -1.04
N THR A 93 -3.20 20.74 -0.98
CA THR A 93 -3.63 19.68 -0.08
C THR A 93 -3.61 20.17 1.37
N THR A 94 -4.63 19.84 2.14
CA THR A 94 -4.82 20.34 3.51
C THR A 94 -4.54 19.28 4.57
N VAL A 95 -4.29 19.74 5.78
CA VAL A 95 -4.09 18.87 6.94
C VAL A 95 -5.37 18.11 7.32
N GLU A 96 -6.53 18.66 7.00
CA GLU A 96 -7.82 18.02 7.19
C GLU A 96 -7.98 16.83 6.24
N GLN A 97 -7.53 16.97 4.99
CA GLN A 97 -7.53 15.87 4.01
C GLN A 97 -6.59 14.74 4.45
N LEU A 98 -5.43 15.06 5.04
CA LEU A 98 -4.56 14.04 5.67
C LEU A 98 -5.29 13.34 6.81
N ALA A 99 -5.90 14.11 7.73
CA ALA A 99 -6.63 13.55 8.85
C ALA A 99 -7.82 12.65 8.42
N MET A 100 -8.48 12.95 7.30
CA MET A 100 -9.54 12.11 6.74
C MET A 100 -9.03 10.72 6.35
N VAL A 101 -7.81 10.59 5.83
CA VAL A 101 -7.18 9.29 5.56
C VAL A 101 -7.02 8.49 6.85
N SER A 102 -6.48 9.12 7.91
CA SER A 102 -6.32 8.47 9.21
C SER A 102 -7.65 8.01 9.80
N VAL A 103 -8.68 8.87 9.79
CA VAL A 103 -10.05 8.53 10.22
C VAL A 103 -10.57 7.33 9.44
N LYS A 104 -10.44 7.34 8.11
CA LYS A 104 -10.86 6.24 7.23
C LYS A 104 -10.21 4.92 7.66
N ASN A 105 -8.89 4.90 7.77
CA ASN A 105 -8.15 3.67 8.03
C ASN A 105 -8.41 3.13 9.44
N HIS A 106 -8.49 3.98 10.46
CA HIS A 106 -8.84 3.54 11.81
C HIS A 106 -10.28 3.02 11.91
N MET A 107 -11.24 3.63 11.19
CA MET A 107 -12.61 3.15 11.14
C MET A 107 -12.71 1.80 10.42
N ASN A 108 -11.98 1.62 9.31
CA ASN A 108 -11.89 0.32 8.63
C ASN A 108 -11.26 -0.74 9.55
N ALA A 109 -10.18 -0.41 10.25
CA ALA A 109 -9.51 -1.31 11.19
C ALA A 109 -10.37 -1.71 12.39
N TYR A 110 -11.43 -0.96 12.72
CA TYR A 110 -12.21 -1.19 13.95
C TYR A 110 -12.81 -2.59 14.01
N ASP A 111 -13.30 -3.10 12.89
CA ASP A 111 -13.88 -4.43 12.77
C ASP A 111 -12.89 -5.51 12.27
N ASN A 112 -11.62 -5.16 12.11
CA ASN A 112 -10.56 -6.10 11.77
C ASN A 112 -9.87 -6.65 13.04
N PRO A 113 -10.04 -7.95 13.38
CA PRO A 113 -9.44 -8.53 14.59
C PRO A 113 -7.91 -8.59 14.54
N TYR A 114 -7.30 -8.52 13.38
CA TYR A 114 -5.85 -8.51 13.19
C TYR A 114 -5.26 -7.10 13.36
N ALA A 115 -6.10 -6.06 13.44
CA ALA A 115 -5.62 -4.69 13.51
C ALA A 115 -5.10 -4.33 14.91
N GLN A 116 -3.93 -3.68 14.94
CA GLN A 116 -3.26 -3.24 16.16
C GLN A 116 -3.94 -2.04 16.81
N LYS A 117 -4.54 -1.12 16.01
CA LYS A 117 -5.17 0.12 16.46
C LYS A 117 -6.65 0.19 16.08
N ARG A 118 -7.47 -0.54 16.80
CA ARG A 118 -8.92 -0.59 16.62
C ARG A 118 -9.59 0.57 17.36
N ARG A 119 -9.61 1.75 16.75
CA ARG A 119 -10.13 2.98 17.36
C ARG A 119 -11.06 3.71 16.40
N LYS A 120 -12.15 4.29 16.93
CA LYS A 120 -12.95 5.27 16.20
C LYS A 120 -12.35 6.64 16.45
N LEU A 121 -11.96 7.33 15.38
CA LEU A 121 -11.32 8.65 15.45
C LEU A 121 -12.16 9.70 14.72
N THR A 122 -12.03 10.93 15.17
CA THR A 122 -12.50 12.13 14.47
C THR A 122 -11.30 12.87 13.86
N ILE A 123 -11.57 13.80 12.94
CA ILE A 123 -10.54 14.70 12.40
C ILE A 123 -9.84 15.46 13.54
N ALA A 124 -10.61 15.90 14.55
CA ALA A 124 -10.06 16.62 15.70
C ALA A 124 -9.09 15.74 16.51
N ASP A 125 -9.38 14.46 16.71
CA ASP A 125 -8.47 13.54 17.41
C ASP A 125 -7.14 13.43 16.69
N VAL A 126 -7.16 13.32 15.36
CA VAL A 126 -5.94 13.25 14.54
C VAL A 126 -5.15 14.55 14.65
N ARG A 127 -5.81 15.69 14.43
CA ARG A 127 -5.17 17.02 14.44
C ARG A 127 -4.59 17.41 15.79
N ASN A 128 -5.20 16.96 16.89
CA ASN A 128 -4.75 17.25 18.27
C ASN A 128 -3.74 16.20 18.77
N SER A 129 -3.41 15.18 18.01
CA SER A 129 -2.36 14.23 18.39
C SER A 129 -0.97 14.87 18.30
N THR A 130 0.00 14.29 18.99
CA THR A 130 1.37 14.84 19.08
C THR A 130 1.97 15.09 17.70
N MET A 131 2.47 16.31 17.46
CA MET A 131 3.23 16.64 16.24
C MET A 131 4.54 15.87 16.21
N VAL A 132 4.82 15.18 15.10
CA VAL A 132 6.06 14.41 14.89
C VAL A 132 6.99 15.14 13.92
N ALA A 133 6.48 15.50 12.76
CA ALA A 133 7.21 16.29 11.75
C ALA A 133 6.18 17.06 10.92
N TYR A 134 6.14 18.38 11.06
CA TYR A 134 5.10 19.21 10.43
C TYR A 134 4.93 18.90 8.93
N PRO A 135 3.68 18.63 8.46
CA PRO A 135 2.39 18.74 9.17
C PRO A 135 1.89 17.43 9.82
N LEU A 136 2.70 16.38 9.84
CA LEU A 136 2.33 15.04 10.27
C LEU A 136 2.29 14.91 11.80
N THR A 137 1.18 14.44 12.31
CA THR A 137 0.98 14.10 13.73
C THR A 137 1.13 12.60 13.96
N LEU A 138 1.12 12.17 15.21
CA LEU A 138 1.29 10.75 15.57
C LEU A 138 0.25 9.83 14.93
N LEU A 139 -0.98 10.31 14.76
CA LEU A 139 -2.06 9.54 14.14
C LEU A 139 -2.06 9.60 12.60
N ASP A 140 -1.14 10.35 12.01
CA ASP A 140 -0.86 10.31 10.57
C ASP A 140 0.16 9.24 10.17
N ILE A 141 0.73 8.50 11.15
CA ILE A 141 1.90 7.64 10.96
C ILE A 141 1.53 6.19 11.29
N CYS A 142 2.05 5.25 10.48
CA CYS A 142 1.90 3.82 10.74
C CYS A 142 2.53 3.42 12.08
N VAL A 143 2.11 2.27 12.58
CA VAL A 143 2.60 1.74 13.85
C VAL A 143 3.67 0.68 13.60
N MET A 144 4.70 0.66 14.44
CA MET A 144 5.65 -0.45 14.50
C MET A 144 4.94 -1.70 14.99
N SER A 145 5.11 -2.80 14.28
CA SER A 145 4.33 -4.01 14.50
C SER A 145 5.19 -5.27 14.44
N ASP A 146 4.80 -6.25 15.23
CA ASP A 146 5.18 -7.64 15.03
C ASP A 146 4.08 -8.33 14.23
N GLY A 147 4.45 -9.23 13.35
CA GLY A 147 3.47 -9.97 12.57
C GLY A 147 4.07 -10.89 11.54
N ALA A 148 3.22 -11.76 11.01
CA ALA A 148 3.57 -12.67 9.93
C ALA A 148 2.40 -12.84 8.96
N ALA A 149 2.72 -13.09 7.70
CA ALA A 149 1.75 -13.42 6.67
C ALA A 149 2.33 -14.47 5.72
N VAL A 150 1.42 -15.33 5.22
CA VAL A 150 1.79 -16.45 4.35
C VAL A 150 0.80 -16.52 3.19
N CYS A 151 1.35 -16.68 1.97
CA CYS A 151 0.58 -16.94 0.76
C CYS A 151 1.09 -18.22 0.10
N ILE A 152 0.16 -19.05 -0.38
CA ILE A 152 0.47 -20.18 -1.25
C ILE A 152 0.21 -19.73 -2.69
N LEU A 153 1.22 -19.86 -3.53
CA LEU A 153 1.18 -19.53 -4.95
C LEU A 153 1.33 -20.83 -5.75
N ALA A 154 0.46 -21.05 -6.70
CA ALA A 154 0.43 -22.30 -7.44
C ALA A 154 0.04 -22.07 -8.92
N ASP A 155 0.39 -23.01 -9.79
CA ASP A 155 -0.19 -23.07 -11.12
C ASP A 155 -1.71 -23.35 -11.05
N GLU A 156 -2.41 -23.12 -12.14
CA GLU A 156 -3.86 -23.21 -12.19
C GLU A 156 -4.37 -24.61 -11.78
N GLU A 157 -3.75 -25.66 -12.29
CA GLU A 157 -4.13 -27.05 -11.98
C GLU A 157 -3.98 -27.34 -10.50
N THR A 158 -2.86 -26.94 -9.90
CA THR A 158 -2.58 -27.14 -8.48
C THR A 158 -3.49 -26.26 -7.61
N ALA A 159 -3.76 -25.03 -8.03
CA ALA A 159 -4.64 -24.12 -7.31
C ALA A 159 -6.06 -24.69 -7.16
N PHE A 160 -6.64 -25.24 -8.24
CA PHE A 160 -7.96 -25.89 -8.18
C PHE A 160 -7.99 -27.20 -7.39
N LYS A 161 -6.84 -27.85 -7.15
CA LYS A 161 -6.73 -28.99 -6.22
C LYS A 161 -6.74 -28.53 -4.76
N LEU A 162 -6.29 -27.29 -4.48
CA LEU A 162 -6.19 -26.75 -3.13
C LEU A 162 -7.44 -26.00 -2.68
N THR A 163 -8.19 -25.41 -3.61
CA THR A 163 -9.40 -24.62 -3.31
C THR A 163 -10.33 -24.57 -4.52
N ASP A 164 -11.64 -24.49 -4.27
CA ASP A 164 -12.67 -24.25 -5.29
C ASP A 164 -12.75 -22.77 -5.71
N ARG A 165 -12.07 -21.89 -4.99
CA ARG A 165 -12.06 -20.44 -5.23
C ARG A 165 -10.64 -19.86 -5.28
N PRO A 166 -9.83 -20.25 -6.27
CA PRO A 166 -8.50 -19.69 -6.44
C PRO A 166 -8.58 -18.21 -6.86
N VAL A 167 -7.64 -17.40 -6.40
CA VAL A 167 -7.49 -16.01 -6.84
C VAL A 167 -6.34 -15.93 -7.83
N LYS A 168 -6.61 -15.40 -9.02
CA LYS A 168 -5.66 -15.30 -10.11
C LYS A 168 -4.84 -14.02 -10.00
N ILE A 169 -3.55 -14.10 -10.24
CA ILE A 169 -2.65 -12.95 -10.39
C ILE A 169 -2.58 -12.63 -11.88
N THR A 170 -3.19 -11.50 -12.29
CA THR A 170 -3.31 -11.11 -13.70
C THR A 170 -2.35 -10.01 -14.11
N GLY A 171 -1.77 -9.30 -13.15
CA GLY A 171 -0.80 -8.25 -13.41
C GLY A 171 0.22 -8.12 -12.31
N VAL A 172 1.48 -7.94 -12.69
CA VAL A 172 2.58 -7.61 -11.78
C VAL A 172 3.42 -6.50 -12.38
N GLY A 173 3.92 -5.63 -11.53
CA GLY A 173 4.80 -4.55 -11.93
C GLY A 173 5.71 -4.12 -10.79
N THR A 174 6.90 -3.69 -11.16
CA THR A 174 7.93 -3.17 -10.26
C THR A 174 8.46 -1.86 -10.78
N GLY A 175 8.80 -0.96 -9.89
CA GLY A 175 9.44 0.30 -10.22
C GLY A 175 10.50 0.66 -9.20
N THR A 176 11.49 1.41 -9.64
CA THR A 176 12.56 1.96 -8.79
C THR A 176 12.75 3.44 -9.06
N ASP A 177 13.21 4.18 -8.05
CA ASP A 177 13.64 5.57 -8.19
C ASP A 177 14.92 5.81 -7.40
N MET A 178 15.51 7.00 -7.54
CA MET A 178 16.71 7.37 -6.82
C MET A 178 16.50 7.27 -5.31
N MET A 179 17.44 6.66 -4.62
CA MET A 179 17.45 6.51 -3.16
C MET A 179 17.41 7.89 -2.50
N ARG A 180 18.30 8.76 -2.89
CA ARG A 180 18.37 10.13 -2.43
C ARG A 180 17.34 10.99 -3.12
N MET A 181 16.46 11.64 -2.34
CA MET A 181 15.36 12.45 -2.89
C MET A 181 15.85 13.65 -3.71
N ALA A 182 16.97 14.25 -3.33
CA ALA A 182 17.56 15.38 -4.04
C ALA A 182 18.03 15.04 -5.46
N ASP A 183 18.31 13.76 -5.73
CA ASP A 183 18.78 13.31 -7.04
C ASP A 183 17.62 12.90 -7.96
N ARG A 184 16.38 12.91 -7.49
CA ARG A 184 15.21 12.57 -8.31
C ARG A 184 15.02 13.62 -9.41
N PRO A 185 15.05 13.19 -10.69
CA PRO A 185 15.01 14.13 -11.79
C PRO A 185 13.66 14.81 -11.93
N HIS A 186 13.70 16.07 -12.38
CA HIS A 186 12.54 16.70 -12.99
C HIS A 186 12.25 16.07 -14.34
N GLY A 187 11.03 16.09 -14.78
CA GLY A 187 10.68 15.61 -16.11
C GLY A 187 9.19 15.58 -16.37
N ASP A 188 8.83 15.14 -17.56
CA ASP A 188 7.43 14.92 -17.92
C ASP A 188 6.82 13.82 -17.02
N VAL A 189 5.53 13.96 -16.75
CA VAL A 189 4.76 12.93 -16.07
C VAL A 189 4.74 11.65 -16.92
N ILE A 190 5.02 10.52 -16.31
CA ILE A 190 4.81 9.20 -16.93
C ILE A 190 3.29 8.99 -16.98
N LEU A 191 2.72 8.93 -18.20
CA LEU A 191 1.28 8.87 -18.39
C LEU A 191 0.76 7.45 -18.15
N ALA A 192 -0.28 7.32 -17.33
CA ALA A 192 -1.06 6.09 -17.21
C ALA A 192 -1.99 5.92 -18.44
N PRO A 193 -2.55 4.72 -18.65
CA PRO A 193 -3.36 4.43 -19.86
C PRO A 193 -4.58 5.34 -20.04
N ASN A 194 -5.15 5.87 -18.95
CA ASN A 194 -6.32 6.75 -18.95
C ASN A 194 -5.97 8.26 -18.96
N GLU A 195 -4.70 8.63 -19.05
CA GLU A 195 -4.23 10.00 -18.96
C GLU A 195 -3.70 10.55 -20.29
N LYS A 196 -3.72 11.88 -20.42
CA LYS A 196 -3.22 12.60 -21.58
C LYS A 196 -2.18 13.65 -21.16
N LYS A 197 -1.21 13.95 -22.03
CA LYS A 197 -0.20 15.01 -21.78
C LYS A 197 -0.85 16.37 -21.49
N SER A 198 -2.03 16.64 -22.05
CA SER A 198 -2.79 17.86 -21.79
C SER A 198 -3.25 17.99 -20.34
N ASP A 199 -3.40 16.91 -19.60
CA ASP A 199 -3.85 16.92 -18.21
C ASP A 199 -2.81 17.53 -17.26
N TYR A 200 -1.54 17.53 -17.68
CA TYR A 200 -0.39 17.93 -16.86
C TYR A 200 0.39 19.15 -17.39
N ARG A 201 -0.25 19.99 -18.23
CA ARG A 201 0.42 21.17 -18.81
C ARG A 201 0.95 22.17 -17.77
N ASN A 202 0.30 22.24 -16.62
CA ASN A 202 0.62 23.17 -15.54
C ASN A 202 1.43 22.52 -14.41
N LEU A 203 1.74 21.23 -14.50
CA LEU A 203 2.55 20.56 -13.50
C LEU A 203 4.02 20.95 -13.65
N LYS A 204 4.55 21.64 -12.64
CA LYS A 204 5.91 22.21 -12.68
C LYS A 204 6.97 21.25 -12.16
N TYR A 205 6.56 20.33 -11.28
CA TYR A 205 7.51 19.49 -10.58
C TYR A 205 6.92 18.10 -10.23
N PRO A 206 7.00 17.10 -11.10
CA PRO A 206 6.50 15.75 -10.83
C PRO A 206 7.46 14.92 -9.97
N GLY A 207 8.37 15.53 -9.21
CA GLY A 207 9.45 14.87 -8.48
C GLY A 207 9.06 14.43 -7.06
N VAL A 208 9.45 15.23 -6.06
CA VAL A 208 9.38 14.86 -4.62
C VAL A 208 7.98 14.56 -4.11
N HIS A 209 6.93 15.16 -4.67
CA HIS A 209 5.56 14.93 -4.23
C HIS A 209 4.91 13.67 -4.84
N SER A 210 5.64 12.86 -5.59
CA SER A 210 5.14 11.61 -6.19
C SER A 210 6.11 10.46 -6.00
N PHE A 211 5.59 9.23 -6.09
CA PHE A 211 6.38 8.01 -6.14
C PHE A 211 6.44 7.51 -7.58
N ARG A 212 7.32 8.06 -8.40
CA ARG A 212 7.46 7.71 -9.82
C ARG A 212 7.68 6.21 -10.03
N ALA A 213 8.35 5.55 -9.10
CA ALA A 213 8.46 4.09 -9.08
C ALA A 213 7.08 3.41 -8.97
N GLY A 214 6.17 3.96 -8.15
CA GLY A 214 4.78 3.49 -8.04
C GLY A 214 4.02 3.64 -9.35
N ARG A 215 4.17 4.78 -10.01
CA ARG A 215 3.58 5.02 -11.34
C ARG A 215 4.07 4.00 -12.36
N THR A 216 5.37 3.73 -12.40
CA THR A 216 5.96 2.74 -13.30
C THR A 216 5.44 1.33 -13.01
N ALA A 217 5.44 0.93 -11.73
CA ALA A 217 4.94 -0.37 -11.31
C ALA A 217 3.46 -0.54 -11.65
N GLY A 218 2.63 0.48 -11.41
CA GLY A 218 1.20 0.48 -11.76
C GLY A 218 0.97 0.27 -13.26
N ILE A 219 1.66 1.04 -14.11
CA ILE A 219 1.54 0.93 -15.57
C ILE A 219 1.94 -0.47 -16.07
N MET A 220 3.01 -1.05 -15.52
CA MET A 220 3.41 -2.43 -15.88
C MET A 220 2.33 -3.43 -15.51
N ALA A 221 1.80 -3.36 -14.29
CA ALA A 221 0.73 -4.25 -13.83
C ALA A 221 -0.56 -4.07 -14.65
N TYR A 222 -0.95 -2.83 -14.96
CA TYR A 222 -2.12 -2.53 -15.80
C TYR A 222 -1.97 -3.08 -17.22
N LYS A 223 -0.79 -2.87 -17.83
CA LYS A 223 -0.52 -3.40 -19.16
C LYS A 223 -0.66 -4.92 -19.21
N MET A 224 -0.14 -5.62 -18.20
CA MET A 224 -0.21 -7.08 -18.11
C MET A 224 -1.64 -7.56 -17.88
N ALA A 225 -2.41 -6.89 -17.01
CA ALA A 225 -3.81 -7.22 -16.71
C ALA A 225 -4.82 -6.69 -17.75
N GLY A 226 -4.37 -5.94 -18.76
CA GLY A 226 -5.24 -5.33 -19.78
C GLY A 226 -6.09 -4.17 -19.28
N ILE A 227 -5.76 -3.57 -18.12
CA ILE A 227 -6.49 -2.45 -17.50
C ILE A 227 -6.17 -1.16 -18.25
N LYS A 228 -7.23 -0.43 -18.65
CA LYS A 228 -7.12 0.85 -19.36
C LYS A 228 -7.62 2.03 -18.54
N ASP A 229 -8.53 1.80 -17.60
CA ASP A 229 -9.08 2.81 -16.70
C ASP A 229 -9.10 2.27 -15.25
N PRO A 230 -8.01 2.47 -14.48
CA PRO A 230 -7.87 1.88 -13.15
C PRO A 230 -9.03 2.19 -12.20
N ILE A 231 -9.54 3.44 -12.21
CA ILE A 231 -10.63 3.86 -11.32
C ILE A 231 -11.96 3.13 -11.60
N ARG A 232 -12.17 2.62 -12.80
CA ARG A 232 -13.39 1.92 -13.20
C ARG A 232 -13.25 0.41 -13.20
N GLU A 233 -12.02 -0.08 -13.38
CA GLU A 233 -11.76 -1.50 -13.61
C GLU A 233 -11.22 -2.22 -12.37
N ILE A 234 -10.83 -1.47 -11.31
CA ILE A 234 -10.40 -2.01 -10.03
C ILE A 234 -11.50 -1.78 -9.00
N ASP A 235 -11.87 -2.80 -8.25
CA ASP A 235 -12.95 -2.74 -7.28
C ASP A 235 -12.51 -2.25 -5.90
N PHE A 236 -11.25 -2.52 -5.52
CA PHE A 236 -10.64 -2.07 -4.26
C PHE A 236 -9.12 -2.11 -4.31
N VAL A 237 -8.48 -1.44 -3.38
CA VAL A 237 -7.02 -1.36 -3.26
C VAL A 237 -6.58 -1.59 -1.81
N GLU A 238 -5.57 -2.44 -1.61
CA GLU A 238 -4.76 -2.48 -0.39
C GLU A 238 -3.40 -1.87 -0.72
N LEU A 239 -3.13 -0.68 -0.21
CA LEU A 239 -1.92 0.06 -0.53
C LEU A 239 -1.10 0.38 0.72
N HIS A 240 0.15 0.73 0.51
CA HIS A 240 1.13 1.02 1.54
C HIS A 240 1.00 2.48 2.03
N ASP A 241 0.23 2.67 3.08
CA ASP A 241 -0.03 3.94 3.76
C ASP A 241 0.85 4.11 5.00
N ALA A 242 2.17 4.08 4.84
CA ALA A 242 3.07 4.32 5.97
C ALA A 242 2.81 5.68 6.64
N TYR A 243 2.29 6.63 5.88
CA TYR A 243 1.84 7.97 6.30
C TYR A 243 0.54 8.31 5.56
N THR A 244 -0.31 9.16 6.16
CA THR A 244 -1.51 9.64 5.48
C THR A 244 -1.19 10.32 4.15
N SER A 245 -0.07 11.01 4.09
CA SER A 245 0.44 11.64 2.87
C SER A 245 0.81 10.63 1.79
N SER A 246 1.41 9.50 2.16
CA SER A 246 1.77 8.48 1.16
C SER A 246 0.55 7.82 0.54
N GLU A 247 -0.55 7.69 1.27
CA GLU A 247 -1.81 7.22 0.70
C GLU A 247 -2.34 8.18 -0.36
N ILE A 248 -2.37 9.49 -0.07
CA ILE A 248 -2.78 10.54 -1.03
C ILE A 248 -1.91 10.51 -2.28
N GLN A 249 -0.59 10.47 -2.13
CA GLN A 249 0.35 10.41 -3.24
C GLN A 249 0.18 9.14 -4.07
N THR A 250 -0.08 8.01 -3.41
CA THR A 250 -0.27 6.72 -4.10
C THR A 250 -1.56 6.68 -4.92
N TYR A 251 -2.63 7.37 -4.52
CA TYR A 251 -3.82 7.50 -5.40
C TYR A 251 -3.46 8.12 -6.75
N GLU A 252 -2.62 9.15 -6.72
CA GLU A 252 -2.16 9.84 -7.91
C GLU A 252 -1.22 8.97 -8.74
N ASP A 253 -0.27 8.29 -8.10
CA ASP A 253 0.68 7.42 -8.77
C ASP A 253 0.01 6.21 -9.42
N LEU A 254 -1.02 5.65 -8.80
CA LEU A 254 -1.83 4.57 -9.36
C LEU A 254 -2.88 5.05 -10.36
N ALA A 255 -2.90 6.35 -10.69
CA ALA A 255 -3.88 6.97 -11.59
C ALA A 255 -5.35 6.70 -11.21
N LEU A 256 -5.63 6.60 -9.92
CA LEU A 256 -7.00 6.61 -9.38
C LEU A 256 -7.59 8.03 -9.44
N CYS A 257 -6.72 9.04 -9.41
CA CYS A 257 -6.99 10.44 -9.71
C CYS A 257 -5.75 11.05 -10.38
N LYS A 258 -5.87 12.27 -10.88
CA LYS A 258 -4.72 12.98 -11.47
C LYS A 258 -3.78 13.50 -10.40
N TYR A 259 -2.53 13.76 -10.78
CA TYR A 259 -1.58 14.44 -9.88
C TYR A 259 -2.14 15.77 -9.40
N GLY A 260 -2.06 16.00 -8.09
CA GLY A 260 -2.61 17.15 -7.40
C GLY A 260 -4.07 17.04 -6.99
N GLU A 261 -4.77 15.97 -7.35
CA GLU A 261 -6.17 15.76 -7.01
C GLU A 261 -6.38 14.79 -5.82
N GLY A 262 -5.32 14.18 -5.30
CA GLY A 262 -5.41 13.15 -4.27
C GLY A 262 -6.07 13.64 -2.97
N GLY A 263 -5.80 14.87 -2.53
CA GLY A 263 -6.47 15.48 -1.39
C GLY A 263 -7.98 15.64 -1.62
N LYS A 264 -8.36 16.14 -2.79
CA LYS A 264 -9.78 16.29 -3.17
C LYS A 264 -10.47 14.93 -3.35
N PHE A 265 -9.76 13.93 -3.86
CA PHE A 265 -10.25 12.56 -3.99
C PHE A 265 -10.68 11.98 -2.63
N VAL A 266 -9.90 12.24 -1.58
CA VAL A 266 -10.26 11.88 -0.20
C VAL A 266 -11.47 12.69 0.28
N GLU A 267 -11.43 14.01 0.11
CA GLU A 267 -12.49 14.91 0.57
C GLU A 267 -13.85 14.60 -0.04
N GLU A 268 -13.89 14.20 -1.30
CA GLU A 268 -15.11 13.77 -1.97
C GLU A 268 -15.58 12.38 -1.52
N GLY A 269 -14.72 11.57 -0.89
CA GLY A 269 -15.05 10.28 -0.29
C GLY A 269 -14.79 9.07 -1.19
N HIS A 270 -14.10 9.23 -2.31
CA HIS A 270 -13.85 8.12 -3.25
C HIS A 270 -13.26 6.86 -2.61
N PRO A 271 -12.21 6.96 -1.71
CA PRO A 271 -11.54 5.80 -1.16
C PRO A 271 -12.23 5.17 0.06
N PHE A 272 -13.38 5.69 0.48
CA PHE A 272 -14.10 5.22 1.67
C PHE A 272 -14.97 4.00 1.37
N MET A 273 -15.09 3.08 2.32
CA MET A 273 -15.97 1.91 2.23
C MET A 273 -17.44 2.36 2.15
N PRO A 274 -18.25 1.82 1.22
CA PRO A 274 -19.63 2.31 1.01
C PRO A 274 -20.54 2.06 2.22
N GLN A 275 -20.32 1.00 2.99
CA GLN A 275 -21.20 0.58 4.09
C GLN A 275 -20.84 1.18 5.45
N ILE A 276 -19.63 1.73 5.63
CA ILE A 276 -19.17 2.23 6.93
C ILE A 276 -19.60 3.69 7.13
N ASP A 277 -20.14 4.02 8.29
CA ASP A 277 -20.37 5.41 8.69
C ASP A 277 -19.13 6.00 9.34
N TYR A 278 -18.55 7.01 8.71
CA TYR A 278 -17.35 7.71 9.18
C TYR A 278 -17.66 9.00 9.96
N GLY A 279 -18.93 9.34 10.10
CA GLY A 279 -19.34 10.65 10.66
C GLY A 279 -18.95 11.84 9.76
N LEU A 280 -18.66 11.61 8.49
CA LEU A 280 -18.23 12.60 7.51
C LEU A 280 -19.26 12.76 6.38
N LYS A 281 -19.38 13.98 5.83
CA LYS A 281 -20.22 14.25 4.66
C LYS A 281 -19.46 13.92 3.37
N LEU A 282 -19.62 12.71 2.87
CA LEU A 282 -18.91 12.19 1.70
C LEU A 282 -19.87 12.07 0.49
N ARG A 283 -19.52 12.72 -0.63
CA ARG A 283 -20.39 12.77 -1.83
C ARG A 283 -20.23 11.54 -2.74
N LYS A 284 -19.04 10.96 -2.81
CA LYS A 284 -18.65 9.88 -3.74
C LYS A 284 -18.15 8.63 -3.03
N LYS A 285 -18.72 8.35 -1.86
CA LYS A 285 -18.35 7.22 -1.01
C LYS A 285 -18.42 5.89 -1.77
N GLY A 286 -17.35 5.12 -1.69
CA GLY A 286 -17.29 3.78 -2.26
C GLY A 286 -17.05 3.72 -3.77
N THR A 287 -16.50 4.77 -4.37
CA THR A 287 -16.09 4.71 -5.79
C THR A 287 -15.01 3.64 -5.99
N ILE A 288 -13.98 3.65 -5.15
CA ILE A 288 -12.93 2.63 -5.09
C ILE A 288 -12.41 2.53 -3.66
N PRO A 289 -12.95 1.64 -2.82
CA PRO A 289 -12.50 1.47 -1.45
C PRO A 289 -11.00 1.20 -1.36
N VAL A 290 -10.31 1.95 -0.50
CA VAL A 290 -8.87 1.79 -0.27
C VAL A 290 -8.61 1.42 1.17
N ASN A 291 -7.72 0.44 1.36
CA ASN A 291 -7.37 -0.13 2.65
C ASN A 291 -8.60 -0.59 3.45
N PRO A 292 -9.46 -1.47 2.89
CA PRO A 292 -10.54 -2.09 3.65
C PRO A 292 -10.08 -2.76 4.95
N SER A 293 -8.84 -3.24 4.99
CA SER A 293 -8.22 -3.84 6.18
C SER A 293 -7.89 -2.84 7.30
N GLY A 294 -7.83 -1.54 6.98
CA GLY A 294 -7.38 -0.48 7.88
C GLY A 294 -5.98 0.04 7.59
N GLY A 295 -5.30 -0.50 6.57
CA GLY A 295 -3.98 -0.06 6.14
C GLY A 295 -2.88 -0.21 7.19
N LEU A 296 -1.71 0.32 6.90
CA LEU A 296 -0.55 0.27 7.80
C LEU A 296 -0.72 1.17 9.02
N ILE A 297 -1.42 2.29 8.85
CA ILE A 297 -1.65 3.28 9.92
C ILE A 297 -2.43 2.67 11.09
N ALA A 298 -3.40 1.81 10.82
CA ALA A 298 -4.27 1.27 11.85
C ALA A 298 -4.17 -0.25 12.01
N CYS A 299 -4.11 -1.02 10.91
CA CYS A 299 -3.95 -2.47 10.99
C CYS A 299 -2.57 -2.85 11.52
N GLY A 300 -1.52 -2.22 11.00
CA GLY A 300 -0.15 -2.44 11.43
C GLY A 300 0.84 -2.54 10.28
N HIS A 301 2.13 -2.38 10.62
CA HIS A 301 3.21 -2.44 9.64
C HIS A 301 4.37 -3.33 10.11
N PRO A 302 4.18 -4.67 10.15
CA PRO A 302 5.30 -5.58 10.27
C PRO A 302 6.04 -5.61 8.93
N VAL A 303 7.09 -4.80 8.82
CA VAL A 303 7.73 -4.34 7.56
C VAL A 303 7.91 -5.47 6.53
N GLY A 304 8.56 -6.58 6.93
CA GLY A 304 8.80 -7.72 6.05
C GLY A 304 7.56 -8.53 5.65
N ALA A 305 6.46 -8.41 6.41
CA ALA A 305 5.22 -9.15 6.17
C ALA A 305 4.14 -8.34 5.47
N THR A 306 4.23 -7.00 5.48
CA THR A 306 3.14 -6.09 5.08
C THR A 306 2.59 -6.39 3.68
N GLY A 307 3.43 -6.52 2.66
CA GLY A 307 2.96 -6.77 1.29
C GLY A 307 2.25 -8.12 1.14
N LEU A 308 2.66 -9.14 1.90
CA LEU A 308 1.95 -10.43 1.96
C LEU A 308 0.63 -10.32 2.75
N MET A 309 0.60 -9.53 3.81
CA MET A 309 -0.63 -9.26 4.57
C MET A 309 -1.67 -8.59 3.67
N GLN A 310 -1.28 -7.61 2.85
CA GLN A 310 -2.14 -7.00 1.83
C GLN A 310 -2.70 -8.04 0.85
N ALA A 311 -1.84 -8.95 0.38
CA ALA A 311 -2.27 -10.05 -0.50
C ALA A 311 -3.28 -10.98 0.17
N VAL A 312 -3.11 -11.32 1.46
CA VAL A 312 -4.05 -12.13 2.24
C VAL A 312 -5.40 -11.43 2.38
N PHE A 313 -5.42 -10.14 2.73
CA PHE A 313 -6.68 -9.40 2.86
C PHE A 313 -7.40 -9.27 1.52
N ALA A 314 -6.67 -8.99 0.44
CA ALA A 314 -7.22 -8.94 -0.91
C ALA A 314 -7.80 -10.30 -1.34
N PHE A 315 -7.09 -11.40 -1.04
CA PHE A 315 -7.57 -12.76 -1.30
C PHE A 315 -8.90 -13.04 -0.57
N TRP A 316 -9.01 -12.69 0.72
CA TRP A 316 -10.24 -12.90 1.48
C TRP A 316 -11.41 -12.02 0.99
N GLN A 317 -11.11 -10.79 0.54
CA GLN A 317 -12.12 -9.92 -0.08
C GLN A 317 -12.67 -10.54 -1.37
N ILE A 318 -11.79 -10.98 -2.27
CA ILE A 318 -12.18 -11.58 -3.54
C ILE A 318 -12.94 -12.89 -3.32
N GLN A 319 -12.50 -13.73 -2.40
CA GLN A 319 -13.21 -14.98 -2.04
C GLN A 319 -14.57 -14.75 -1.36
N GLY A 320 -14.85 -13.56 -0.85
CA GLY A 320 -16.06 -13.29 -0.05
C GLY A 320 -16.00 -13.94 1.33
N THR A 321 -14.81 -14.11 1.90
CA THR A 321 -14.58 -14.85 3.15
C THR A 321 -14.21 -13.97 4.34
N ILE A 322 -14.36 -12.65 4.25
CA ILE A 322 -14.03 -11.71 5.33
C ILE A 322 -14.76 -12.11 6.64
N LYS A 323 -16.06 -12.43 6.57
CA LYS A 323 -16.81 -12.86 7.76
C LYS A 323 -16.19 -14.09 8.46
N LYS A 324 -15.66 -15.04 7.68
CA LYS A 324 -15.01 -16.25 8.22
C LYS A 324 -13.75 -15.89 9.02
N HIS A 325 -12.99 -14.91 8.53
CA HIS A 325 -11.69 -14.56 9.11
C HIS A 325 -11.80 -13.45 10.17
N PHE A 326 -12.75 -12.50 10.00
CA PHE A 326 -12.89 -11.37 10.91
C PHE A 326 -13.97 -11.56 11.98
N GLY A 327 -14.80 -12.60 11.86
CA GLY A 327 -15.96 -12.78 12.72
C GLY A 327 -17.16 -11.90 12.35
N SER A 328 -16.93 -10.83 11.61
CA SER A 328 -17.92 -9.89 11.10
C SER A 328 -17.83 -9.74 9.57
N GLY A 329 -18.95 -9.51 8.92
CA GLY A 329 -19.02 -9.23 7.48
C GLY A 329 -18.99 -7.74 7.13
N GLU A 330 -18.85 -6.85 8.11
CA GLU A 330 -18.93 -5.41 7.93
C GLU A 330 -17.91 -4.86 6.92
N LEU A 331 -16.73 -5.48 6.84
CA LEU A 331 -15.68 -5.09 5.91
C LEU A 331 -15.73 -5.83 4.57
N GLN A 332 -16.71 -6.73 4.35
CA GLN A 332 -16.85 -7.40 3.06
C GLN A 332 -17.46 -6.45 2.03
N LEU A 333 -16.75 -6.25 0.94
CA LEU A 333 -17.25 -5.49 -0.21
C LEU A 333 -18.26 -6.34 -0.99
N LYS A 334 -19.33 -5.70 -1.48
CA LYS A 334 -20.34 -6.35 -2.34
C LYS A 334 -19.78 -6.71 -3.71
N LYS A 335 -18.89 -5.89 -4.23
CA LYS A 335 -18.14 -6.11 -5.46
C LYS A 335 -16.65 -6.14 -5.13
N ALA A 336 -16.02 -7.26 -5.35
CA ALA A 336 -14.60 -7.51 -5.09
C ALA A 336 -14.08 -8.58 -6.06
N ASP A 337 -14.28 -8.38 -7.35
CA ASP A 337 -13.82 -9.31 -8.39
C ASP A 337 -12.37 -9.05 -8.79
N ARG A 338 -11.92 -7.78 -8.66
CA ARG A 338 -10.58 -7.35 -9.00
C ARG A 338 -10.01 -6.40 -7.94
N GLY A 339 -8.93 -6.80 -7.30
CA GLY A 339 -8.21 -6.02 -6.31
C GLY A 339 -6.81 -5.64 -6.77
N LEU A 340 -6.29 -4.53 -6.26
CA LEU A 340 -4.90 -4.12 -6.43
C LEU A 340 -4.21 -4.14 -5.07
N ILE A 341 -3.00 -4.71 -5.02
CA ILE A 341 -2.10 -4.59 -3.87
C ILE A 341 -0.87 -3.79 -4.26
N HIS A 342 -0.44 -2.88 -3.37
CA HIS A 342 0.69 -2.00 -3.59
C HIS A 342 1.58 -1.96 -2.35
N SER A 343 2.87 -2.17 -2.54
CA SER A 343 3.84 -2.12 -1.46
C SER A 343 5.07 -1.32 -1.89
N HIS A 344 5.60 -0.47 -1.00
CA HIS A 344 6.79 0.31 -1.31
C HIS A 344 7.83 0.31 -0.18
N ALA A 345 9.08 0.55 -0.55
CA ALA A 345 10.19 0.74 0.35
C ALA A 345 10.66 2.19 0.35
N GLY A 346 11.19 2.61 1.47
CA GLY A 346 11.76 3.93 1.61
C GLY A 346 10.77 5.04 1.29
N THR A 347 11.19 6.04 0.59
CA THR A 347 10.37 7.14 0.07
C THR A 347 9.83 6.84 -1.34
N GLY A 348 9.42 5.59 -1.59
CA GLY A 348 9.02 5.13 -2.92
C GLY A 348 10.22 4.82 -3.83
N THR A 349 11.34 4.36 -3.25
CA THR A 349 12.55 3.99 -3.99
C THR A 349 12.45 2.62 -4.66
N TYR A 350 11.61 1.75 -4.11
CA TYR A 350 11.25 0.47 -4.68
C TYR A 350 9.77 0.21 -4.46
N VAL A 351 9.04 -0.08 -5.52
CA VAL A 351 7.59 -0.27 -5.47
C VAL A 351 7.17 -1.53 -6.22
N THR A 352 6.22 -2.26 -5.66
CA THR A 352 5.55 -3.39 -6.29
C THR A 352 4.05 -3.13 -6.40
N VAL A 353 3.46 -3.50 -7.52
CA VAL A 353 2.02 -3.52 -7.75
C VAL A 353 1.62 -4.87 -8.28
N SER A 354 0.58 -5.48 -7.72
CA SER A 354 0.01 -6.71 -8.26
C SER A 354 -1.51 -6.60 -8.38
N ILE A 355 -2.06 -7.17 -9.44
CA ILE A 355 -3.50 -7.23 -9.71
C ILE A 355 -3.97 -8.65 -9.44
N LEU A 356 -4.98 -8.75 -8.60
CA LEU A 356 -5.61 -10.00 -8.19
C LEU A 356 -7.04 -10.04 -8.70
N GLU A 357 -7.45 -11.15 -9.27
CA GLU A 357 -8.80 -11.32 -9.84
C GLU A 357 -9.42 -12.64 -9.40
N ARG A 358 -10.74 -12.69 -9.46
CA ARG A 358 -11.49 -13.92 -9.27
C ARG A 358 -11.05 -14.95 -10.32
N GLY A 359 -10.68 -16.16 -9.89
CA GLY A 359 -10.15 -17.22 -10.74
C GLY A 359 -11.13 -18.35 -11.04
N TRP A 360 -12.43 -18.23 -10.62
CA TRP A 360 -13.49 -19.25 -10.79
C TRP A 360 -14.72 -18.67 -11.45
#